data_cb32bdde0bdb83ea5804d57b7796ade8
#
_entry.id   cb32bdde0bdb83ea5804d57b7796ade8
#
_cell.length_a   1.000
_cell.length_b   1.000
_cell.length_c   1.000
_cell.angle_alpha   90.00
_cell.angle_beta   90.00
_cell.angle_gamma   90.00
#
_symmetry.space_group_name_H-M   'P 1'
#
loop_
_entity.id
_entity.type
_entity.pdbx_description
1 polymer ?
#
loop_
_entity_poly.entity_id
_entity_poly.type
_entity_poly.pdbx_seq_one_letter_code
_entity_poly.pdbx_strand_id
1 'polypeptide(L)'
;MKKRLVAGLLWALLCALLWGCGPQAEAGLPRRLSPTKQTENDNLRCFPLACANCRFFAFEGDLLMLTQEEGSAALSRYAGRQLLLTGLAQVPEDALLCPGAEIGCYSPGRQEYWALSQDLSGCTCFSLPQCTGAPLALEGKIYYCTPQGLMELDTQTLLHRTLRQQQGLGLSTLLAQRGLAVCTQPGSREQLCIRLEDGSLAQTAPEILGAAEFGSQERLCLRLGYTHCLYLGQRELALPLGWEFLDFVPGRNEVLVYQPREALALYDLSTGNRMAALPLPSPGKPEAVSVTRDGRVYVRYGELLYQWEPEREARQDSRIVITPLYTPQQPDTKGLAQCRQRGAFLENQYGARVLLNTDVLQAAPPGCVLEPEHLRLRVLDTLSGMEAVLGKFPASMIRSAFGGRGRTYLCPVRSIRVEGAEQPSILFWKGEDRYLAVAASAQMEQGVLEALFPLLDWQVLISSDAFDTWPGENPAQDRLELLRLAIQPGNRELFLDAVLQNKLRTLTAGLRGAFSLPPSEKLLWEQYLWKQC
;
A
#
# COMPACT_ATOMS: atom_id res chain seq x y z
N MET A 1 13.17 -2.47 -71.00
CA MET A 1 12.31 -1.50 -70.26
C MET A 1 11.11 -2.11 -69.52
N LYS A 2 10.40 -3.13 -70.09
CA LYS A 2 9.20 -3.70 -69.41
C LYS A 2 9.44 -4.36 -68.03
N LYS A 3 10.59 -4.99 -67.80
CA LYS A 3 10.88 -5.64 -66.48
C LYS A 3 11.11 -4.67 -65.30
N ARG A 4 11.56 -3.46 -65.57
CA ARG A 4 11.75 -2.44 -64.50
C ARG A 4 10.46 -1.74 -64.09
N LEU A 5 9.48 -1.65 -65.02
CA LEU A 5 8.15 -1.08 -64.74
C LEU A 5 7.30 -2.04 -63.88
N VAL A 6 7.41 -3.35 -64.09
CA VAL A 6 6.68 -4.34 -63.29
C VAL A 6 7.23 -4.43 -61.87
N ALA A 7 8.56 -4.32 -61.68
CA ALA A 7 9.18 -4.29 -60.36
C ALA A 7 8.81 -3.03 -59.58
N GLY A 8 8.72 -1.87 -60.23
CA GLY A 8 8.29 -0.62 -59.62
C GLY A 8 6.81 -0.63 -59.20
N LEU A 9 5.94 -1.25 -60.01
CA LEU A 9 4.52 -1.42 -59.68
C LEU A 9 4.29 -2.42 -58.55
N LEU A 10 5.07 -3.51 -58.51
CA LEU A 10 5.02 -4.45 -57.37
C LEU A 10 5.50 -3.83 -56.07
N TRP A 11 6.54 -2.99 -56.13
CA TRP A 11 7.04 -2.26 -54.95
C TRP A 11 6.05 -1.20 -54.47
N ALA A 12 5.42 -0.46 -55.39
CA ALA A 12 4.36 0.49 -55.08
C ALA A 12 3.12 -0.20 -54.47
N LEU A 13 2.75 -1.40 -54.99
CA LEU A 13 1.66 -2.20 -54.40
C LEU A 13 2.03 -2.76 -53.02
N LEU A 14 3.27 -3.20 -52.84
CA LEU A 14 3.76 -3.65 -51.50
C LEU A 14 3.80 -2.50 -50.52
N CYS A 15 4.25 -1.32 -50.91
CA CYS A 15 4.20 -0.12 -50.08
C CYS A 15 2.75 0.33 -49.79
N ALA A 16 1.84 0.21 -50.77
CA ALA A 16 0.42 0.51 -50.54
C ALA A 16 -0.27 -0.52 -49.64
N LEU A 17 0.15 -1.80 -49.67
CA LEU A 17 -0.31 -2.84 -48.76
C LEU A 17 0.30 -2.70 -47.37
N LEU A 18 1.52 -2.18 -47.25
CA LEU A 18 2.16 -1.88 -45.96
C LEU A 18 1.67 -0.53 -45.35
N TRP A 19 1.20 0.39 -46.20
CA TRP A 19 0.56 1.64 -45.75
C TRP A 19 -0.96 1.50 -45.58
N GLY A 20 -1.54 0.38 -46.00
CA GLY A 20 -2.96 0.04 -45.87
C GLY A 20 -3.37 -0.40 -44.44
N CYS A 21 -2.45 -0.44 -43.49
CA CYS A 21 -2.79 -0.49 -42.08
C CYS A 21 -3.07 0.94 -41.57
N GLY A 22 -3.96 1.64 -42.26
CA GLY A 22 -4.64 2.80 -41.68
C GLY A 22 -5.60 2.34 -40.58
N PRO A 23 -5.97 3.19 -39.66
CA PRO A 23 -6.70 2.83 -38.45
C PRO A 23 -8.09 2.29 -38.77
N GLN A 24 -8.20 0.98 -38.96
CA GLN A 24 -9.48 0.26 -38.94
C GLN A 24 -9.78 -0.16 -37.49
N ALA A 25 -9.99 0.78 -36.61
CA ALA A 25 -10.68 0.53 -35.37
C ALA A 25 -11.19 1.84 -34.75
N GLU A 26 -12.01 2.58 -35.52
CA GLU A 26 -12.88 3.59 -34.91
C GLU A 26 -14.13 2.96 -34.26
N ALA A 27 -14.24 1.65 -34.23
CA ALA A 27 -15.38 0.95 -33.66
C ALA A 27 -15.11 0.71 -32.16
N GLY A 28 -15.63 1.59 -31.32
CA GLY A 28 -15.82 1.30 -29.90
C GLY A 28 -15.43 2.37 -28.90
N LEU A 29 -14.33 3.10 -29.11
CA LEU A 29 -13.91 4.09 -28.12
C LEU A 29 -14.65 5.43 -28.31
N PRO A 30 -15.29 5.97 -27.27
CA PRO A 30 -15.98 7.24 -27.38
C PRO A 30 -14.99 8.37 -27.66
N ARG A 31 -15.23 9.17 -28.69
CA ARG A 31 -14.44 10.39 -29.02
C ARG A 31 -14.40 11.38 -27.86
N ARG A 32 -15.34 11.26 -26.93
CA ARG A 32 -15.44 12.02 -25.68
C ARG A 32 -16.06 11.16 -24.63
N LEU A 33 -15.45 11.13 -23.44
CA LEU A 33 -16.11 10.57 -22.27
C LEU A 33 -17.25 11.52 -21.88
N SER A 34 -18.49 11.03 -21.86
CA SER A 34 -19.64 11.84 -21.46
C SER A 34 -19.97 11.60 -20.00
N PRO A 35 -20.07 12.66 -19.17
CA PRO A 35 -20.42 12.48 -17.74
C PRO A 35 -21.85 11.96 -17.60
N THR A 36 -22.05 10.96 -16.73
CA THR A 36 -23.38 10.37 -16.43
C THR A 36 -24.18 11.20 -15.42
N LYS A 37 -23.50 11.96 -14.58
CA LYS A 37 -24.07 12.93 -13.65
C LYS A 37 -23.15 14.15 -13.55
N GLN A 38 -23.67 15.32 -13.82
CA GLN A 38 -23.17 16.54 -13.19
C GLN A 38 -23.66 16.47 -11.74
N THR A 39 -22.78 16.29 -10.78
CA THR A 39 -23.08 16.55 -9.38
C THR A 39 -23.32 18.06 -9.26
N GLU A 40 -24.10 18.50 -8.27
CA GLU A 40 -24.40 19.93 -8.02
C GLU A 40 -23.16 20.80 -7.88
N ASN A 41 -21.98 20.22 -7.72
CA ASN A 41 -20.68 20.88 -7.76
C ASN A 41 -20.02 20.69 -9.12
N ASP A 42 -19.77 21.78 -9.83
CA ASP A 42 -19.01 21.82 -11.10
C ASP A 42 -17.61 21.16 -11.01
N ASN A 43 -17.14 20.88 -9.81
CA ASN A 43 -15.80 20.39 -9.51
C ASN A 43 -15.67 18.85 -9.49
N LEU A 44 -16.77 18.13 -9.54
CA LEU A 44 -16.78 16.66 -9.57
C LEU A 44 -17.60 16.16 -10.77
N ARG A 45 -16.97 15.34 -11.62
CA ARG A 45 -17.63 14.71 -12.76
C ARG A 45 -17.46 13.21 -12.67
N CYS A 46 -18.47 12.49 -13.08
CA CYS A 46 -18.47 11.03 -13.11
C CYS A 46 -18.65 10.55 -14.54
N PHE A 47 -17.78 9.65 -14.97
CA PHE A 47 -17.77 9.07 -16.30
C PHE A 47 -17.89 7.55 -16.20
N PRO A 48 -18.77 6.90 -17.00
CA PRO A 48 -18.78 5.45 -17.09
C PRO A 48 -17.55 5.00 -17.88
N LEU A 49 -16.91 3.93 -17.42
CA LEU A 49 -15.86 3.24 -18.15
C LEU A 49 -16.49 2.18 -19.05
N ALA A 50 -15.99 2.06 -20.27
CA ALA A 50 -16.53 1.12 -21.25
C ALA A 50 -16.22 -0.35 -20.87
N CYS A 51 -15.22 -0.60 -20.04
CA CYS A 51 -14.84 -1.95 -19.63
C CYS A 51 -14.30 -1.97 -18.18
N ALA A 52 -14.46 -3.11 -17.52
CA ALA A 52 -13.94 -3.35 -16.16
C ALA A 52 -12.40 -3.42 -16.12
N ASN A 53 -11.76 -3.80 -17.23
CA ASN A 53 -10.29 -3.94 -17.35
C ASN A 53 -9.63 -2.67 -17.88
N CYS A 54 -10.00 -1.52 -17.34
CA CYS A 54 -9.42 -0.25 -17.71
C CYS A 54 -8.35 0.17 -16.71
N ARG A 55 -7.14 0.46 -17.17
CA ARG A 55 -6.07 1.06 -16.38
C ARG A 55 -5.83 2.46 -16.87
N PHE A 56 -5.51 3.36 -15.96
CA PHE A 56 -5.23 4.75 -16.33
C PHE A 56 -4.13 5.34 -15.47
N PHE A 57 -3.48 6.37 -15.97
CA PHE A 57 -2.65 7.27 -15.20
C PHE A 57 -2.68 8.68 -15.81
N ALA A 58 -2.39 9.67 -14.99
CA ALA A 58 -2.27 11.04 -15.43
C ALA A 58 -0.87 11.28 -16.01
N PHE A 59 -0.81 11.81 -17.21
CA PHE A 59 0.44 12.17 -17.87
C PHE A 59 0.40 13.67 -18.22
N GLU A 60 1.32 14.44 -17.62
CA GLU A 60 1.32 15.91 -17.69
C GLU A 60 -0.03 16.49 -17.23
N GLY A 61 -0.85 17.00 -18.14
CA GLY A 61 -2.20 17.52 -17.87
C GLY A 61 -3.33 16.65 -18.39
N ASP A 62 -3.03 15.46 -18.95
CA ASP A 62 -3.98 14.59 -19.62
C ASP A 62 -4.17 13.27 -18.91
N LEU A 63 -5.21 12.53 -19.28
CA LEU A 63 -5.49 11.18 -18.82
C LEU A 63 -5.12 10.18 -19.91
N LEU A 64 -4.20 9.27 -19.62
CA LEU A 64 -3.93 8.10 -20.44
C LEU A 64 -4.75 6.92 -19.92
N MET A 65 -5.41 6.21 -20.82
CA MET A 65 -6.30 5.11 -20.49
C MET A 65 -6.01 3.92 -21.39
N LEU A 66 -5.59 2.81 -20.77
CA LEU A 66 -5.44 1.52 -21.43
C LEU A 66 -6.73 0.72 -21.25
N THR A 67 -7.41 0.43 -22.35
CA THR A 67 -8.59 -0.44 -22.40
C THR A 67 -8.20 -1.76 -23.01
N GLN A 68 -8.62 -2.86 -22.39
CA GLN A 68 -8.34 -4.22 -22.86
C GLN A 68 -9.68 -4.95 -23.05
N GLU A 69 -9.93 -5.39 -24.28
CA GLU A 69 -11.08 -6.20 -24.67
C GLU A 69 -10.58 -7.52 -25.25
N GLU A 70 -11.46 -8.52 -25.41
CA GLU A 70 -11.07 -9.79 -26.01
C GLU A 70 -10.47 -9.59 -27.41
N GLY A 71 -9.20 -9.95 -27.57
CA GLY A 71 -8.47 -9.88 -28.83
C GLY A 71 -7.91 -8.50 -29.20
N SER A 72 -8.09 -7.47 -28.37
CA SER A 72 -7.57 -6.13 -28.67
C SER A 72 -7.27 -5.31 -27.42
N ALA A 73 -6.28 -4.43 -27.52
CA ALA A 73 -6.05 -3.40 -26.52
C ALA A 73 -5.70 -2.07 -27.17
N ALA A 74 -6.14 -0.99 -26.55
CA ALA A 74 -5.90 0.35 -27.05
C ALA A 74 -5.50 1.29 -25.92
N LEU A 75 -4.47 2.11 -26.17
CA LEU A 75 -4.10 3.22 -25.31
C LEU A 75 -4.68 4.50 -25.88
N SER A 76 -5.49 5.17 -25.08
CA SER A 76 -6.16 6.42 -25.43
C SER A 76 -5.63 7.57 -24.61
N ARG A 77 -5.46 8.75 -25.22
CA ARG A 77 -5.12 10.00 -24.52
C ARG A 77 -6.32 10.93 -24.53
N TYR A 78 -6.77 11.33 -23.36
CA TYR A 78 -7.87 12.26 -23.16
C TYR A 78 -7.38 13.56 -22.57
N ALA A 79 -7.57 14.66 -23.31
CA ALA A 79 -7.10 15.97 -22.92
C ALA A 79 -8.18 16.84 -22.26
N GLY A 80 -7.72 17.68 -21.40
CA GLY A 80 -8.49 18.78 -20.81
C GLY A 80 -9.61 18.33 -19.88
N ARG A 81 -10.38 19.34 -19.43
CA ARG A 81 -11.49 19.16 -18.49
C ARG A 81 -12.63 18.31 -19.07
N GLN A 82 -12.78 18.33 -20.38
CA GLN A 82 -13.87 17.61 -21.06
C GLN A 82 -13.51 16.18 -21.49
N LEU A 83 -12.29 15.74 -21.21
CA LEU A 83 -11.77 14.43 -21.61
C LEU A 83 -12.01 14.15 -23.10
N LEU A 84 -11.51 15.05 -23.95
CA LEU A 84 -11.56 14.89 -25.40
C LEU A 84 -10.45 13.93 -25.83
N LEU A 85 -10.77 12.94 -26.67
CA LEU A 85 -9.80 12.02 -27.24
C LEU A 85 -8.87 12.80 -28.18
N THR A 86 -7.57 12.81 -27.84
CA THR A 86 -6.52 13.50 -28.61
C THR A 86 -5.50 12.58 -29.20
N GLY A 87 -5.44 11.33 -28.78
CA GLY A 87 -4.53 10.31 -29.31
C GLY A 87 -5.08 8.92 -29.06
N LEU A 88 -4.75 8.01 -29.95
CA LEU A 88 -5.12 6.59 -29.88
C LEU A 88 -4.02 5.74 -30.50
N ALA A 89 -3.55 4.74 -29.76
CA ALA A 89 -2.62 3.74 -30.25
C ALA A 89 -3.15 2.34 -29.98
N GLN A 90 -3.09 1.46 -30.98
CA GLN A 90 -3.30 0.04 -30.78
C GLN A 90 -2.04 -0.55 -30.15
N VAL A 91 -2.23 -1.32 -29.09
CA VAL A 91 -1.16 -1.98 -28.34
C VAL A 91 -1.46 -3.48 -28.23
N PRO A 92 -0.48 -4.32 -27.88
CA PRO A 92 -0.74 -5.74 -27.65
C PRO A 92 -1.84 -5.97 -26.61
N GLU A 93 -2.63 -7.04 -26.80
CA GLU A 93 -3.75 -7.39 -25.92
C GLU A 93 -3.33 -7.56 -24.44
N ASP A 94 -2.12 -8.09 -24.23
CA ASP A 94 -1.53 -8.31 -22.90
C ASP A 94 -0.73 -7.12 -22.36
N ALA A 95 -0.84 -5.94 -22.99
CA ALA A 95 -0.04 -4.78 -22.63
C ALA A 95 -0.25 -4.36 -21.18
N LEU A 96 0.86 -4.10 -20.50
CA LEU A 96 0.92 -3.47 -19.20
C LEU A 96 1.31 -2.00 -19.38
N LEU A 97 0.56 -1.10 -18.78
CA LEU A 97 0.89 0.31 -18.80
C LEU A 97 2.10 0.56 -17.89
N CYS A 98 3.13 1.22 -18.41
CA CYS A 98 4.36 1.53 -17.72
C CYS A 98 4.39 3.03 -17.40
N PRO A 99 3.95 3.47 -16.21
CA PRO A 99 3.98 4.87 -15.85
C PRO A 99 5.43 5.37 -15.70
N GLY A 100 5.71 6.55 -16.22
CA GLY A 100 7.05 7.13 -16.17
C GLY A 100 7.11 8.52 -16.80
N ALA A 101 8.31 9.00 -17.07
CA ALA A 101 8.54 10.26 -17.79
C ALA A 101 8.16 10.16 -19.28
N GLU A 102 8.09 8.94 -19.79
CA GLU A 102 7.72 8.62 -21.19
C GLU A 102 6.47 7.72 -21.19
N ILE A 103 5.68 7.79 -22.26
CA ILE A 103 4.52 6.92 -22.43
C ILE A 103 5.00 5.58 -22.94
N GLY A 104 4.79 4.53 -22.15
CA GLY A 104 5.20 3.18 -22.52
C GLY A 104 4.21 2.09 -22.12
N CYS A 105 4.23 1.02 -22.91
CA CYS A 105 3.52 -0.22 -22.63
C CYS A 105 4.47 -1.40 -22.77
N TYR A 106 4.29 -2.42 -21.94
CA TYR A 106 5.06 -3.66 -22.04
C TYR A 106 4.13 -4.84 -22.32
N SER A 107 4.45 -5.65 -23.33
CA SER A 107 3.75 -6.90 -23.64
C SER A 107 4.55 -8.08 -23.10
N PRO A 108 4.09 -8.76 -22.04
CA PRO A 108 4.74 -9.96 -21.52
C PRO A 108 4.80 -11.11 -22.52
N GLY A 109 3.74 -11.30 -23.29
CA GLY A 109 3.67 -12.38 -24.30
C GLY A 109 4.63 -12.20 -25.46
N ARG A 110 4.90 -10.95 -25.87
CA ARG A 110 5.86 -10.61 -26.92
C ARG A 110 7.26 -10.33 -26.38
N GLN A 111 7.39 -10.06 -25.08
CA GLN A 111 8.60 -9.58 -24.43
C GLN A 111 9.13 -8.28 -25.07
N GLU A 112 8.21 -7.36 -25.36
CA GLU A 112 8.50 -6.10 -26.04
C GLU A 112 8.01 -4.92 -25.23
N TYR A 113 8.84 -3.89 -25.12
CA TYR A 113 8.48 -2.58 -24.62
C TYR A 113 8.17 -1.65 -25.77
N TRP A 114 7.02 -1.02 -25.73
CA TRP A 114 6.51 -0.08 -26.73
C TRP A 114 6.65 1.34 -26.17
N ALA A 115 7.66 2.07 -26.62
CA ALA A 115 7.79 3.49 -26.36
C ALA A 115 6.91 4.27 -27.34
N LEU A 116 5.93 4.98 -26.84
CA LEU A 116 4.94 5.70 -27.64
C LEU A 116 5.26 7.19 -27.69
N SER A 117 5.01 7.82 -28.83
CA SER A 117 5.08 9.27 -28.97
C SER A 117 4.02 9.95 -28.07
N GLN A 118 4.23 11.19 -27.71
CA GLN A 118 3.30 11.92 -26.83
C GLN A 118 1.88 12.03 -27.41
N ASP A 119 1.75 12.10 -28.71
CA ASP A 119 0.45 12.14 -29.43
C ASP A 119 -0.12 10.75 -29.75
N LEU A 120 0.57 9.68 -29.34
CA LEU A 120 0.27 8.28 -29.63
C LEU A 120 0.27 7.91 -31.12
N SER A 121 0.80 8.75 -32.00
CA SER A 121 0.82 8.49 -33.46
C SER A 121 1.95 7.58 -33.91
N GLY A 122 2.99 7.44 -33.10
CA GLY A 122 4.17 6.63 -33.38
C GLY A 122 4.59 5.75 -32.21
N CYS A 123 5.23 4.64 -32.51
CA CYS A 123 5.84 3.79 -31.49
C CYS A 123 7.20 3.26 -31.94
N THR A 124 8.07 3.02 -30.98
CA THR A 124 9.32 2.28 -31.16
C THR A 124 9.29 1.07 -30.24
N CYS A 125 9.57 -0.11 -30.77
CA CYS A 125 9.53 -1.36 -30.01
C CYS A 125 10.95 -1.79 -29.63
N PHE A 126 11.11 -2.20 -28.38
CA PHE A 126 12.36 -2.71 -27.83
C PHE A 126 12.15 -4.11 -27.26
N SER A 127 12.98 -5.06 -27.66
CA SER A 127 12.93 -6.43 -27.11
C SER A 127 13.51 -6.45 -25.69
N LEU A 128 12.75 -7.02 -24.74
CA LEU A 128 13.16 -7.21 -23.36
C LEU A 128 13.09 -8.70 -22.99
N PRO A 129 14.09 -9.50 -23.37
CA PRO A 129 14.05 -10.94 -23.17
C PRO A 129 13.98 -11.32 -21.70
N GLN A 130 13.09 -12.26 -21.38
CA GLN A 130 12.86 -12.78 -20.03
C GLN A 130 12.46 -11.70 -18.99
N CYS A 131 11.92 -10.56 -19.44
CA CYS A 131 11.45 -9.52 -18.54
C CYS A 131 10.31 -10.04 -17.64
N THR A 132 10.45 -9.83 -16.35
CA THR A 132 9.46 -10.19 -15.32
C THR A 132 8.86 -8.92 -14.72
N GLY A 133 7.58 -8.68 -14.96
CA GLY A 133 6.88 -7.48 -14.47
C GLY A 133 6.99 -6.28 -15.42
N ALA A 134 6.59 -5.11 -14.94
CA ALA A 134 6.60 -3.88 -15.73
C ALA A 134 7.99 -3.25 -15.74
N PRO A 135 8.58 -2.98 -16.91
CA PRO A 135 9.82 -2.19 -17.02
C PRO A 135 9.55 -0.71 -16.78
N LEU A 136 10.61 0.04 -16.48
CA LEU A 136 10.55 1.48 -16.27
C LEU A 136 11.58 2.19 -17.16
N ALA A 137 11.16 3.23 -17.86
CA ALA A 137 12.01 4.03 -18.73
C ALA A 137 12.49 5.31 -18.03
N LEU A 138 13.76 5.65 -18.21
CA LEU A 138 14.37 6.87 -17.69
C LEU A 138 15.53 7.29 -18.60
N GLU A 139 15.47 8.52 -19.13
CA GLU A 139 16.57 9.16 -19.87
C GLU A 139 17.16 8.30 -21.00
N GLY A 140 16.30 7.73 -21.85
CA GLY A 140 16.72 6.91 -22.98
C GLY A 140 17.24 5.52 -22.59
N LYS A 141 16.95 5.06 -21.39
CA LYS A 141 17.25 3.72 -20.90
C LYS A 141 15.99 3.04 -20.40
N ILE A 142 15.92 1.73 -20.54
CA ILE A 142 14.83 0.90 -20.01
C ILE A 142 15.42 -0.06 -19.00
N TYR A 143 14.90 0.02 -17.76
CA TYR A 143 15.27 -0.84 -16.65
C TYR A 143 14.21 -1.91 -16.45
N TYR A 144 14.62 -3.17 -16.30
CA TYR A 144 13.72 -4.28 -16.14
C TYR A 144 14.36 -5.42 -15.35
N CYS A 145 13.52 -6.24 -14.73
CA CYS A 145 13.97 -7.44 -14.04
C CYS A 145 13.81 -8.68 -14.91
N THR A 146 14.75 -9.60 -14.75
CA THR A 146 14.70 -10.96 -15.29
C THR A 146 14.78 -11.97 -14.14
N PRO A 147 14.55 -13.27 -14.32
CA PRO A 147 14.78 -14.26 -13.29
C PRO A 147 16.18 -14.22 -12.68
N GLN A 148 17.19 -13.73 -13.44
CA GLN A 148 18.59 -13.66 -13.03
C GLN A 148 18.95 -12.35 -12.32
N GLY A 149 18.15 -11.28 -12.49
CA GLY A 149 18.43 -10.00 -11.84
C GLY A 149 17.93 -8.76 -12.57
N LEU A 150 18.50 -7.61 -12.20
CA LEU A 150 18.19 -6.31 -12.77
C LEU A 150 19.01 -6.04 -14.02
N MET A 151 18.35 -5.62 -15.09
CA MET A 151 18.90 -5.32 -16.40
C MET A 151 18.67 -3.86 -16.80
N GLU A 152 19.52 -3.35 -17.66
CA GLU A 152 19.41 -2.06 -18.36
C GLU A 152 19.48 -2.31 -19.86
N LEU A 153 18.60 -1.70 -20.63
CA LEU A 153 18.70 -1.56 -22.09
C LEU A 153 18.93 -0.09 -22.42
N ASP A 154 20.02 0.20 -23.11
CA ASP A 154 20.23 1.50 -23.73
C ASP A 154 19.47 1.57 -25.05
N THR A 155 18.52 2.51 -25.18
CA THR A 155 17.61 2.60 -26.35
C THR A 155 18.30 3.13 -27.61
N GLN A 156 19.46 3.77 -27.49
CA GLN A 156 20.22 4.29 -28.63
C GLN A 156 21.15 3.22 -29.22
N THR A 157 21.84 2.50 -28.36
CA THR A 157 22.82 1.48 -28.77
C THR A 157 22.22 0.10 -28.88
N LEU A 158 21.03 -0.13 -28.33
CA LEU A 158 20.34 -1.42 -28.23
C LEU A 158 21.13 -2.48 -27.45
N LEU A 159 22.04 -2.03 -26.57
CA LEU A 159 22.84 -2.93 -25.75
C LEU A 159 22.16 -3.21 -24.42
N HIS A 160 22.09 -4.49 -24.07
CA HIS A 160 21.64 -4.94 -22.75
C HIS A 160 22.82 -5.08 -21.80
N ARG A 161 22.68 -4.56 -20.60
CA ARG A 161 23.66 -4.67 -19.52
C ARG A 161 23.01 -5.26 -18.28
N THR A 162 23.64 -6.26 -17.67
CA THR A 162 23.27 -6.71 -16.34
C THR A 162 23.79 -5.74 -15.31
N LEU A 163 22.90 -5.07 -14.58
CA LEU A 163 23.27 -4.20 -13.48
C LEU A 163 23.56 -5.01 -12.21
N ARG A 164 22.68 -5.96 -11.90
CA ARG A 164 22.80 -6.77 -10.70
C ARG A 164 22.33 -8.19 -10.93
N GLN A 165 23.16 -9.16 -10.60
CA GLN A 165 22.78 -10.57 -10.56
C GLN A 165 22.20 -10.90 -9.19
N GLN A 166 20.90 -11.11 -9.13
CA GLN A 166 20.17 -11.54 -7.94
C GLN A 166 18.80 -12.09 -8.35
N GLN A 167 18.52 -13.34 -7.99
CA GLN A 167 17.28 -13.99 -8.38
C GLN A 167 16.06 -13.40 -7.68
N GLY A 168 14.93 -13.40 -8.40
CA GLY A 168 13.63 -13.04 -7.86
C GLY A 168 13.42 -11.55 -7.61
N LEU A 169 14.24 -10.66 -8.18
CA LEU A 169 14.00 -9.22 -8.09
C LEU A 169 12.75 -8.81 -8.88
N GLY A 170 11.97 -7.89 -8.31
CA GLY A 170 10.90 -7.18 -8.99
C GLY A 170 11.17 -5.68 -8.96
N LEU A 171 11.17 -5.01 -10.10
CA LEU A 171 11.37 -3.56 -10.18
C LEU A 171 10.09 -2.85 -9.71
N SER A 172 10.21 -1.97 -8.73
CA SER A 172 9.09 -1.22 -8.14
C SER A 172 9.04 0.23 -8.64
N THR A 173 10.15 0.96 -8.53
CA THR A 173 10.22 2.37 -8.97
C THR A 173 11.66 2.78 -9.25
N LEU A 174 11.83 3.93 -9.89
CA LEU A 174 13.12 4.60 -10.08
C LEU A 174 13.14 5.91 -9.29
N LEU A 175 14.22 6.11 -8.53
CA LEU A 175 14.51 7.38 -7.86
C LEU A 175 15.52 8.12 -8.72
N ALA A 176 15.02 8.88 -9.70
CA ALA A 176 15.82 9.48 -10.77
C ALA A 176 16.94 10.39 -10.22
N GLN A 177 16.64 11.30 -9.29
CA GLN A 177 17.64 12.20 -8.69
C GLN A 177 18.75 11.48 -7.94
N ARG A 178 18.50 10.28 -7.43
CA ARG A 178 19.50 9.47 -6.72
C ARG A 178 20.20 8.46 -7.62
N GLY A 179 19.76 8.32 -8.86
CA GLY A 179 20.26 7.27 -9.75
C GLY A 179 20.06 5.87 -9.17
N LEU A 180 18.89 5.60 -8.57
CA LEU A 180 18.59 4.33 -7.89
C LEU A 180 17.40 3.62 -8.51
N ALA A 181 17.53 2.32 -8.72
CA ALA A 181 16.41 1.41 -8.90
C ALA A 181 15.97 0.84 -7.55
N VAL A 182 14.68 0.84 -7.29
CA VAL A 182 14.08 0.23 -6.10
C VAL A 182 13.50 -1.10 -6.50
N CYS A 183 14.00 -2.17 -5.90
CA CYS A 183 13.60 -3.53 -6.23
C CYS A 183 13.01 -4.23 -5.00
N THR A 184 11.92 -4.96 -5.21
CA THR A 184 11.35 -5.89 -4.23
C THR A 184 12.07 -7.22 -4.30
N GLN A 185 12.12 -7.92 -3.17
CA GLN A 185 12.64 -9.29 -3.07
C GLN A 185 11.57 -10.19 -2.44
N PRO A 186 11.31 -11.38 -2.99
CA PRO A 186 10.34 -12.30 -2.41
C PRO A 186 10.64 -12.63 -0.95
N GLY A 187 9.62 -12.55 -0.11
CA GLY A 187 9.74 -12.85 1.32
C GLY A 187 10.39 -11.75 2.17
N SER A 188 10.83 -10.64 1.57
CA SER A 188 11.34 -9.48 2.29
C SER A 188 10.32 -8.34 2.29
N ARG A 189 10.19 -7.65 3.42
CA ARG A 189 9.46 -6.38 3.51
C ARG A 189 10.35 -5.18 3.15
N GLU A 190 11.66 -5.37 3.16
CA GLU A 190 12.59 -4.34 2.75
C GLU A 190 12.82 -4.42 1.23
N GLN A 191 12.92 -3.26 0.62
CA GLN A 191 13.26 -3.09 -0.78
C GLN A 191 14.76 -2.80 -0.90
N LEU A 192 15.35 -3.26 -2.00
CA LEU A 192 16.75 -3.02 -2.33
C LEU A 192 16.86 -1.76 -3.18
N CYS A 193 17.66 -0.79 -2.75
CA CYS A 193 17.99 0.39 -3.55
C CYS A 193 19.34 0.13 -4.25
N ILE A 194 19.29 -0.07 -5.57
CA ILE A 194 20.42 -0.45 -6.42
C ILE A 194 20.85 0.76 -7.24
N ARG A 195 22.13 1.09 -7.27
CA ARG A 195 22.67 2.17 -8.09
C ARG A 195 22.54 1.84 -9.58
N LEU A 196 22.04 2.78 -10.37
CA LEU A 196 21.89 2.60 -11.81
C LEU A 196 23.24 2.69 -12.55
N GLU A 197 24.23 3.33 -11.94
CA GLU A 197 25.56 3.50 -12.52
C GLU A 197 26.31 2.17 -12.61
N ASP A 198 26.38 1.43 -11.50
CA ASP A 198 27.26 0.25 -11.36
C ASP A 198 26.54 -1.02 -10.85
N GLY A 199 25.24 -0.95 -10.55
CA GLY A 199 24.46 -2.07 -10.01
C GLY A 199 24.78 -2.44 -8.55
N SER A 200 25.58 -1.64 -7.84
CA SER A 200 25.90 -1.87 -6.44
C SER A 200 24.69 -1.61 -5.54
N LEU A 201 24.60 -2.34 -4.42
CA LEU A 201 23.59 -2.08 -3.41
C LEU A 201 23.93 -0.78 -2.66
N ALA A 202 23.09 0.24 -2.81
CA ALA A 202 23.24 1.47 -2.07
C ALA A 202 22.78 1.34 -0.61
N GLN A 203 21.58 0.80 -0.42
CA GLN A 203 20.96 0.57 0.89
C GLN A 203 19.75 -0.35 0.77
N THR A 204 19.23 -0.82 1.91
CA THR A 204 17.88 -1.35 2.01
C THR A 204 16.95 -0.26 2.54
N ALA A 205 15.70 -0.30 2.14
CA ALA A 205 14.67 0.64 2.57
C ALA A 205 13.37 -0.08 2.89
N PRO A 206 12.53 0.45 3.77
CA PRO A 206 11.13 0.03 3.87
C PRO A 206 10.42 0.18 2.52
N GLU A 207 9.24 -0.43 2.40
CA GLU A 207 8.45 -0.34 1.17
C GLU A 207 8.19 1.13 0.78
N ILE A 208 8.67 1.52 -0.40
CA ILE A 208 8.43 2.84 -0.99
C ILE A 208 7.09 2.79 -1.72
N LEU A 209 6.12 3.55 -1.24
CA LEU A 209 4.77 3.65 -1.80
C LEU A 209 4.67 4.70 -2.90
N GLY A 210 5.53 5.70 -2.87
CA GLY A 210 5.59 6.74 -3.88
C GLY A 210 6.82 7.61 -3.71
N ALA A 211 7.24 8.19 -4.82
CA ALA A 211 8.34 9.14 -4.90
C ALA A 211 7.93 10.29 -5.82
N ALA A 212 8.30 11.51 -5.45
CA ALA A 212 8.10 12.70 -6.27
C ALA A 212 9.18 13.73 -5.99
N GLU A 213 9.29 14.68 -6.90
CA GLU A 213 10.22 15.79 -6.81
C GLU A 213 9.45 17.11 -6.72
N PHE A 214 9.93 18.00 -5.88
CA PHE A 214 9.43 19.36 -5.81
C PHE A 214 10.59 20.33 -5.63
N GLY A 215 10.87 21.11 -6.67
CA GLY A 215 12.12 21.87 -6.75
C GLY A 215 13.32 20.91 -6.74
N SER A 216 14.27 21.16 -5.85
CA SER A 216 15.46 20.31 -5.66
C SER A 216 15.30 19.26 -4.53
N GLN A 217 14.09 19.12 -3.99
CA GLN A 217 13.84 18.21 -2.86
C GLN A 217 13.05 16.99 -3.31
N GLU A 218 13.63 15.83 -3.06
CA GLU A 218 12.95 14.57 -3.20
C GLU A 218 11.96 14.35 -2.05
N ARG A 219 10.85 13.72 -2.37
CA ARG A 219 9.81 13.30 -1.45
C ARG A 219 9.57 11.83 -1.60
N LEU A 220 9.52 11.15 -0.49
CA LEU A 220 9.27 9.71 -0.44
C LEU A 220 8.12 9.45 0.50
N CYS A 221 7.25 8.53 0.13
CA CYS A 221 6.34 7.89 1.06
C CYS A 221 6.80 6.47 1.31
N LEU A 222 7.05 6.14 2.56
CA LEU A 222 7.45 4.80 3.01
C LEU A 222 6.32 4.18 3.83
N ARG A 223 6.12 2.87 3.65
CA ARG A 223 5.31 2.10 4.58
C ARG A 223 6.19 1.58 5.70
N LEU A 224 5.88 2.01 6.91
CA LEU A 224 6.49 1.51 8.15
C LEU A 224 5.42 0.73 8.91
N GLY A 225 5.33 -0.58 8.62
CA GLY A 225 4.28 -1.46 9.10
C GLY A 225 2.88 -0.99 8.70
N TYR A 226 2.13 -0.38 9.63
CA TYR A 226 0.77 0.10 9.39
C TYR A 226 0.68 1.61 9.16
N THR A 227 1.80 2.31 9.23
CA THR A 227 1.85 3.76 9.11
C THR A 227 2.53 4.16 7.80
N HIS A 228 1.92 5.07 7.07
CA HIS A 228 2.54 5.71 5.91
C HIS A 228 3.29 6.95 6.37
N CYS A 229 4.59 6.99 6.15
CA CYS A 229 5.46 8.09 6.55
C CYS A 229 6.01 8.79 5.33
N LEU A 230 5.82 10.11 5.27
CA LEU A 230 6.36 10.95 4.21
C LEU A 230 7.66 11.60 4.67
N TYR A 231 8.67 11.53 3.82
CA TYR A 231 9.97 12.19 3.99
C TYR A 231 10.05 13.36 3.03
N LEU A 232 10.32 14.55 3.55
CA LEU A 232 10.25 15.83 2.85
C LEU A 232 11.59 16.56 3.01
N GLY A 233 12.66 15.99 2.48
CA GLY A 233 14.01 16.48 2.72
C GLY A 233 14.43 16.33 4.18
N GLN A 234 14.49 17.43 4.93
CA GLN A 234 14.83 17.45 6.37
C GLN A 234 13.61 17.37 7.30
N ARG A 235 12.46 17.04 6.76
CA ARG A 235 11.21 16.92 7.50
C ARG A 235 10.58 15.56 7.26
N GLU A 236 9.76 15.15 8.20
CA GLU A 236 8.97 13.94 8.08
C GLU A 236 7.55 14.16 8.61
N LEU A 237 6.65 13.31 8.16
CA LEU A 237 5.25 13.33 8.51
C LEU A 237 4.73 11.90 8.54
N ALA A 238 4.22 11.47 9.68
CA ALA A 238 3.50 10.21 9.79
C ALA A 238 2.01 10.47 9.59
N LEU A 239 1.39 9.78 8.64
CA LEU A 239 -0.06 9.84 8.48
C LEU A 239 -0.74 9.20 9.69
N PRO A 240 -1.91 9.71 10.12
CA PRO A 240 -2.73 9.06 11.13
C PRO A 240 -3.01 7.59 10.78
N LEU A 241 -3.17 6.74 11.81
CA LEU A 241 -3.45 5.32 11.60
C LEU A 241 -4.72 5.14 10.75
N GLY A 242 -4.63 4.23 9.79
CA GLY A 242 -5.71 3.95 8.85
C GLY A 242 -5.80 4.92 7.68
N TRP A 243 -5.10 6.05 7.73
CA TRP A 243 -4.98 6.91 6.55
C TRP A 243 -3.93 6.34 5.61
N GLU A 244 -4.22 6.41 4.32
CA GLU A 244 -3.33 5.88 3.31
C GLU A 244 -2.85 6.98 2.36
N PHE A 245 -1.57 6.96 2.08
CA PHE A 245 -1.00 7.71 0.98
C PHE A 245 -1.55 7.17 -0.33
N LEU A 246 -1.97 8.06 -1.21
CA LEU A 246 -2.41 7.71 -2.56
C LEU A 246 -1.41 8.19 -3.60
N ASP A 247 -1.06 9.47 -3.59
CA ASP A 247 -0.13 10.04 -4.56
C ASP A 247 0.40 11.41 -4.10
N PHE A 248 1.56 11.81 -4.60
CA PHE A 248 1.99 13.20 -4.57
C PHE A 248 1.38 13.97 -5.73
N VAL A 249 1.06 15.24 -5.53
CA VAL A 249 0.57 16.09 -6.62
C VAL A 249 1.77 16.61 -7.42
N PRO A 250 1.92 16.22 -8.69
CA PRO A 250 3.05 16.62 -9.52
C PRO A 250 3.17 18.14 -9.63
N GLY A 251 4.37 18.69 -9.42
CA GLY A 251 4.63 20.12 -9.49
C GLY A 251 4.06 20.96 -8.36
N ARG A 252 3.44 20.34 -7.34
CA ARG A 252 2.88 21.01 -6.17
C ARG A 252 3.43 20.44 -4.88
N ASN A 253 3.41 21.25 -3.82
CA ASN A 253 3.81 20.81 -2.48
C ASN A 253 2.64 20.14 -1.73
N GLU A 254 1.93 19.25 -2.39
CA GLU A 254 0.70 18.65 -1.89
C GLU A 254 0.78 17.13 -1.94
N VAL A 255 0.03 16.46 -1.06
CA VAL A 255 -0.17 15.03 -1.02
C VAL A 255 -1.66 14.71 -1.01
N LEU A 256 -2.06 13.71 -1.78
CA LEU A 256 -3.39 13.13 -1.74
C LEU A 256 -3.40 11.93 -0.81
N VAL A 257 -4.32 11.93 0.13
CA VAL A 257 -4.50 10.85 1.11
C VAL A 257 -5.94 10.33 1.11
N TYR A 258 -6.08 9.05 1.39
CA TYR A 258 -7.36 8.41 1.67
C TYR A 258 -7.61 8.41 3.18
N GLN A 259 -8.73 8.97 3.58
CA GLN A 259 -9.24 8.96 4.95
C GLN A 259 -10.41 7.98 5.00
N PRO A 260 -10.28 6.81 5.66
CA PRO A 260 -11.31 5.79 5.67
C PRO A 260 -12.64 6.33 6.17
N ARG A 261 -13.71 6.07 5.42
CA ARG A 261 -15.10 6.48 5.69
C ARG A 261 -15.36 7.99 5.68
N GLU A 262 -14.36 8.81 5.36
CA GLU A 262 -14.51 10.27 5.36
C GLU A 262 -14.35 10.85 3.94
N ALA A 263 -13.11 10.86 3.44
CA ALA A 263 -12.81 11.62 2.22
C ALA A 263 -11.52 11.16 1.53
N LEU A 264 -11.34 11.62 0.30
CA LEU A 264 -10.03 11.85 -0.29
C LEU A 264 -9.63 13.29 0.02
N ALA A 265 -8.45 13.52 0.58
CA ALA A 265 -8.06 14.83 1.03
C ALA A 265 -6.67 15.23 0.53
N LEU A 266 -6.53 16.48 0.14
CA LEU A 266 -5.27 17.12 -0.22
C LEU A 266 -4.70 17.89 0.96
N TYR A 267 -3.42 17.68 1.24
CA TYR A 267 -2.69 18.38 2.30
C TYR A 267 -1.47 19.07 1.74
N ASP A 268 -1.27 20.33 2.15
CA ASP A 268 -0.03 21.06 1.86
C ASP A 268 1.11 20.55 2.74
N LEU A 269 2.21 20.17 2.12
CA LEU A 269 3.36 19.57 2.79
C LEU A 269 4.31 20.59 3.45
N SER A 270 4.07 21.89 3.29
CA SER A 270 4.80 22.92 4.05
C SER A 270 4.16 23.19 5.39
N THR A 271 2.84 23.29 5.41
CA THR A 271 2.04 23.70 6.57
C THR A 271 1.35 22.54 7.28
N GLY A 272 1.11 21.44 6.57
CA GLY A 272 0.30 20.32 7.03
C GLY A 272 -1.22 20.60 6.98
N ASN A 273 -1.65 21.73 6.46
CA ASN A 273 -3.07 22.09 6.41
C ASN A 273 -3.79 21.32 5.31
N ARG A 274 -5.05 20.97 5.57
CA ARG A 274 -5.93 20.41 4.55
C ARG A 274 -6.30 21.52 3.53
N MET A 275 -6.03 21.28 2.27
CA MET A 275 -6.30 22.19 1.17
C MET A 275 -7.66 21.96 0.52
N ALA A 276 -8.05 20.69 0.40
CA ALA A 276 -9.33 20.29 -0.18
C ALA A 276 -9.72 18.90 0.32
N ALA A 277 -11.00 18.57 0.29
CA ALA A 277 -11.51 17.26 0.57
C ALA A 277 -12.69 16.92 -0.36
N LEU A 278 -12.69 15.69 -0.87
CA LEU A 278 -13.79 15.10 -1.62
C LEU A 278 -14.41 14.02 -0.75
N PRO A 279 -15.67 14.15 -0.29
CA PRO A 279 -16.41 13.07 0.34
C PRO A 279 -16.38 11.83 -0.57
N LEU A 280 -16.19 10.66 0.02
CA LEU A 280 -16.03 9.43 -0.77
C LEU A 280 -17.27 9.19 -1.65
N PRO A 281 -17.09 9.13 -2.98
CA PRO A 281 -18.21 8.87 -3.89
C PRO A 281 -18.76 7.45 -3.79
N SER A 282 -17.97 6.54 -3.22
CA SER A 282 -18.34 5.15 -2.93
C SER A 282 -17.65 4.68 -1.64
N PRO A 283 -18.25 3.74 -0.88
CA PRO A 283 -17.62 3.15 0.29
C PRO A 283 -16.31 2.43 -0.06
N GLY A 284 -15.31 2.62 0.76
CA GLY A 284 -14.02 1.94 0.61
C GLY A 284 -12.94 2.78 -0.07
N LYS A 285 -11.79 2.14 -0.20
CA LYS A 285 -10.63 2.72 -0.89
C LYS A 285 -10.85 2.68 -2.40
N PRO A 286 -10.46 3.73 -3.16
CA PRO A 286 -10.48 3.69 -4.61
C PRO A 286 -9.55 2.60 -5.15
N GLU A 287 -9.97 1.96 -6.24
CA GLU A 287 -9.18 0.92 -6.92
C GLU A 287 -7.95 1.48 -7.63
N ALA A 288 -8.09 2.69 -8.16
CA ALA A 288 -7.00 3.41 -8.79
C ALA A 288 -7.17 4.92 -8.60
N VAL A 289 -6.04 5.60 -8.46
CA VAL A 289 -5.97 7.05 -8.34
C VAL A 289 -4.81 7.54 -9.19
N SER A 290 -4.97 8.70 -9.78
CA SER A 290 -3.87 9.41 -10.46
C SER A 290 -4.10 10.91 -10.42
N VAL A 291 -3.03 11.67 -10.31
CA VAL A 291 -3.08 13.12 -10.18
C VAL A 291 -2.31 13.78 -11.31
N THR A 292 -2.92 14.72 -12.00
CA THR A 292 -2.27 15.48 -13.06
C THR A 292 -1.39 16.60 -12.49
N ARG A 293 -0.47 17.11 -13.32
CA ARG A 293 0.41 18.23 -12.96
C ARG A 293 -0.36 19.53 -12.64
N ASP A 294 -1.52 19.76 -13.26
CA ASP A 294 -2.41 20.89 -12.93
C ASP A 294 -3.25 20.63 -11.67
N GLY A 295 -3.15 19.43 -11.09
CA GLY A 295 -3.72 19.06 -9.81
C GLY A 295 -5.16 18.56 -9.89
N ARG A 296 -5.64 18.13 -11.06
CA ARG A 296 -6.86 17.34 -11.19
C ARG A 296 -6.62 15.93 -10.67
N VAL A 297 -7.61 15.35 -10.02
CA VAL A 297 -7.55 14.02 -9.44
C VAL A 297 -8.53 13.11 -10.17
N TYR A 298 -8.03 11.98 -10.64
CA TYR A 298 -8.84 10.92 -11.23
C TYR A 298 -8.92 9.76 -10.27
N VAL A 299 -10.14 9.28 -10.04
CA VAL A 299 -10.42 8.24 -9.04
C VAL A 299 -11.35 7.20 -9.64
N ARG A 300 -10.99 5.92 -9.50
CA ARG A 300 -11.80 4.81 -10.00
C ARG A 300 -12.47 4.06 -8.85
N TYR A 301 -13.75 3.78 -9.04
CA TYR A 301 -14.56 2.86 -8.25
C TYR A 301 -15.36 1.97 -9.20
N GLY A 302 -14.97 0.71 -9.32
CA GLY A 302 -15.60 -0.23 -10.27
C GLY A 302 -15.54 0.27 -11.71
N GLU A 303 -16.70 0.43 -12.34
CA GLU A 303 -16.85 0.92 -13.71
C GLU A 303 -17.03 2.44 -13.80
N LEU A 304 -16.78 3.18 -12.72
CA LEU A 304 -16.92 4.63 -12.69
C LEU A 304 -15.58 5.32 -12.49
N LEU A 305 -15.31 6.30 -13.34
CA LEU A 305 -14.19 7.23 -13.24
C LEU A 305 -14.70 8.58 -12.75
N TYR A 306 -14.19 9.04 -11.65
CA TYR A 306 -14.45 10.37 -11.12
C TYR A 306 -13.29 11.30 -11.45
N GLN A 307 -13.59 12.44 -12.02
CA GLN A 307 -12.66 13.55 -12.21
C GLN A 307 -12.99 14.62 -11.18
N TRP A 308 -12.07 14.89 -10.29
CA TRP A 308 -12.20 15.93 -9.27
C TRP A 308 -11.22 17.07 -9.54
N GLU A 309 -11.77 18.29 -9.58
CA GLU A 309 -11.01 19.54 -9.65
C GLU A 309 -11.08 20.24 -8.28
N PRO A 310 -10.09 20.01 -7.39
CA PRO A 310 -10.18 20.52 -6.03
C PRO A 310 -10.10 22.04 -5.96
N GLU A 311 -11.08 22.65 -5.30
CA GLU A 311 -11.00 24.05 -4.84
C GLU A 311 -10.10 24.07 -3.61
N ARG A 312 -8.97 24.75 -3.75
CA ARG A 312 -7.92 24.76 -2.74
C ARG A 312 -8.08 25.95 -1.81
N GLU A 313 -8.60 25.69 -0.63
CA GLU A 313 -8.64 26.63 0.48
C GLU A 313 -7.94 26.04 1.68
N ALA A 314 -6.95 26.74 2.23
CA ALA A 314 -6.26 26.27 3.43
C ALA A 314 -7.22 26.26 4.63
N ARG A 315 -7.55 25.06 5.12
CA ARG A 315 -8.42 24.86 6.28
C ARG A 315 -7.57 24.47 7.50
N GLN A 316 -7.71 25.24 8.57
CA GLN A 316 -6.98 24.99 9.82
C GLN A 316 -7.64 23.94 10.71
N ASP A 317 -8.87 23.52 10.39
CA ASP A 317 -9.68 22.56 11.14
C ASP A 317 -9.14 21.12 11.05
N SER A 318 -8.34 20.83 10.05
CA SER A 318 -7.69 19.52 9.88
C SER A 318 -6.24 19.72 9.45
N ARG A 319 -5.32 19.35 10.34
CA ARG A 319 -3.88 19.55 10.14
C ARG A 319 -3.10 18.27 10.44
N ILE A 320 -2.18 17.93 9.55
CA ILE A 320 -1.19 16.89 9.80
C ILE A 320 0.07 17.53 10.40
N VAL A 321 0.63 16.89 11.43
CA VAL A 321 1.83 17.42 12.10
C VAL A 321 3.08 17.06 11.30
N ILE A 322 3.80 18.09 10.84
CA ILE A 322 5.09 17.94 10.16
C ILE A 322 6.20 18.21 11.18
N THR A 323 7.15 17.30 11.29
CA THR A 323 8.27 17.40 12.24
C THR A 323 9.61 17.42 11.50
N PRO A 324 10.67 18.02 12.08
CA PRO A 324 12.02 17.86 11.58
C PRO A 324 12.44 16.38 11.57
N LEU A 325 13.20 15.97 10.56
CA LEU A 325 13.76 14.64 10.50
C LEU A 325 14.68 14.40 11.71
N TYR A 326 14.49 13.25 12.36
CA TYR A 326 15.33 12.88 13.50
C TYR A 326 16.75 12.54 13.01
N THR A 327 17.74 13.17 13.61
CA THR A 327 19.15 12.77 13.48
C THR A 327 19.61 12.20 14.83
N PRO A 328 20.30 11.05 14.86
CA PRO A 328 20.72 10.38 16.11
C PRO A 328 21.56 11.24 17.06
N GLN A 329 22.08 12.37 16.59
CA GLN A 329 22.95 13.27 17.34
C GLN A 329 22.22 14.34 18.17
N GLN A 330 20.89 14.46 18.03
CA GLN A 330 20.09 15.38 18.84
C GLN A 330 19.02 14.61 19.62
N PRO A 331 18.91 14.77 20.95
CA PRO A 331 17.83 14.18 21.71
C PRO A 331 16.49 14.74 21.21
N ASP A 332 15.73 13.91 20.49
CA ASP A 332 14.44 14.29 19.90
C ASP A 332 13.34 14.32 20.97
N THR A 333 13.23 15.44 21.66
CA THR A 333 12.12 15.67 22.61
C THR A 333 10.76 15.74 21.92
N LYS A 334 10.72 16.11 20.61
CA LYS A 334 9.47 16.22 19.85
C LYS A 334 8.98 14.88 19.28
N GLY A 335 9.88 14.01 18.86
CA GLY A 335 9.53 12.68 18.36
C GLY A 335 9.01 11.76 19.47
N LEU A 336 9.59 11.86 20.65
CA LEU A 336 9.04 11.24 21.85
C LEU A 336 7.65 11.77 22.20
N ALA A 337 7.35 13.04 21.87
CA ALA A 337 6.01 13.60 22.09
C ALA A 337 4.94 12.90 21.24
N GLN A 338 5.21 12.58 19.96
CA GLN A 338 4.28 11.82 19.13
C GLN A 338 4.08 10.38 19.63
N CYS A 339 5.17 9.70 20.01
CA CYS A 339 5.08 8.38 20.62
C CYS A 339 4.27 8.42 21.93
N ARG A 340 4.46 9.46 22.77
CA ARG A 340 3.67 9.66 24.01
C ARG A 340 2.21 9.97 23.71
N GLN A 341 1.93 10.78 22.70
CA GLN A 341 0.55 11.09 22.28
C GLN A 341 -0.16 9.81 21.81
N ARG A 342 0.53 8.99 21.02
CA ARG A 342 -0.01 7.69 20.57
C ARG A 342 -0.18 6.74 21.76
N GLY A 343 0.79 6.72 22.67
CA GLY A 343 0.70 5.94 23.90
C GLY A 343 -0.48 6.38 24.77
N ALA A 344 -0.71 7.68 24.94
CA ALA A 344 -1.85 8.21 25.67
C ALA A 344 -3.19 7.83 25.02
N PHE A 345 -3.25 7.78 23.68
CA PHE A 345 -4.43 7.30 22.98
C PHE A 345 -4.73 5.83 23.31
N LEU A 346 -3.71 4.95 23.24
CA LEU A 346 -3.85 3.53 23.60
C LEU A 346 -4.23 3.34 25.06
N GLU A 347 -3.66 4.14 25.97
CA GLU A 347 -4.01 4.12 27.40
C GLU A 347 -5.48 4.52 27.61
N ASN A 348 -5.94 5.57 26.98
CA ASN A 348 -7.32 6.03 27.08
C ASN A 348 -8.30 5.03 26.47
N GLN A 349 -7.95 4.40 25.36
CA GLN A 349 -8.83 3.47 24.65
C GLN A 349 -8.86 2.09 25.28
N TYR A 350 -7.71 1.57 25.72
CA TYR A 350 -7.56 0.18 26.15
C TYR A 350 -7.14 0.00 27.60
N GLY A 351 -6.75 1.07 28.29
CA GLY A 351 -6.31 1.01 29.68
C GLY A 351 -4.89 0.50 29.90
N ALA A 352 -4.09 0.30 28.83
CA ALA A 352 -2.71 -0.14 28.93
C ALA A 352 -1.74 1.02 28.76
N ARG A 353 -0.75 1.12 29.64
CA ARG A 353 0.31 2.14 29.55
C ARG A 353 1.36 1.76 28.52
N VAL A 354 1.86 2.74 27.78
CA VAL A 354 2.98 2.53 26.88
C VAL A 354 4.28 2.89 27.60
N LEU A 355 5.22 1.94 27.63
CA LEU A 355 6.56 2.16 28.18
C LEU A 355 7.54 2.38 27.02
N LEU A 356 8.08 3.59 26.99
CA LEU A 356 9.12 4.01 26.04
C LEU A 356 10.51 4.07 26.69
N ASN A 357 10.59 3.78 28.00
CA ASN A 357 11.83 3.89 28.76
C ASN A 357 12.53 2.53 28.88
N THR A 358 13.84 2.54 28.68
CA THR A 358 14.70 1.35 28.70
C THR A 358 14.84 0.71 30.08
N ASP A 359 14.67 1.49 31.16
CA ASP A 359 14.92 1.01 32.53
C ASP A 359 13.97 -0.12 32.96
N VAL A 360 12.80 -0.18 32.34
CA VAL A 360 11.80 -1.22 32.62
C VAL A 360 12.10 -2.53 31.89
N LEU A 361 12.83 -2.46 30.78
CA LEU A 361 13.23 -3.64 29.99
C LEU A 361 14.26 -4.50 30.71
N GLN A 362 14.97 -3.94 31.71
CA GLN A 362 15.83 -4.69 32.65
C GLN A 362 15.04 -5.62 33.58
N ALA A 363 13.72 -5.53 33.55
CA ALA A 363 12.81 -6.39 34.29
C ALA A 363 12.38 -7.65 33.56
N ALA A 364 12.95 -7.92 32.39
CA ALA A 364 12.69 -9.14 31.64
C ALA A 364 12.99 -10.39 32.49
N PRO A 365 12.20 -11.49 32.32
CA PRO A 365 12.44 -12.71 33.07
C PRO A 365 13.81 -13.30 32.72
N PRO A 366 14.38 -14.16 33.61
CA PRO A 366 15.63 -14.86 33.32
C PRO A 366 15.57 -15.61 31.98
N GLY A 367 16.63 -15.50 31.18
CA GLY A 367 16.69 -16.10 29.83
C GLY A 367 16.04 -15.27 28.73
N CYS A 368 15.38 -14.15 29.06
CA CYS A 368 14.83 -13.21 28.11
C CYS A 368 15.68 -11.93 28.02
N VAL A 369 16.06 -11.55 26.81
CA VAL A 369 16.77 -10.32 26.50
C VAL A 369 15.89 -9.44 25.65
N LEU A 370 15.59 -8.24 26.14
CA LEU A 370 14.83 -7.21 25.42
C LEU A 370 15.79 -6.09 25.02
N GLU A 371 15.88 -5.80 23.74
CA GLU A 371 16.65 -4.65 23.24
C GLU A 371 15.72 -3.45 23.05
N PRO A 372 16.03 -2.28 23.64
CA PRO A 372 15.20 -1.11 23.49
C PRO A 372 15.19 -0.58 22.06
N GLU A 373 14.05 -0.09 21.60
CA GLU A 373 13.94 0.61 20.32
C GLU A 373 14.19 2.11 20.52
N HIS A 374 15.20 2.61 19.83
CA HIS A 374 15.59 4.02 19.90
C HIS A 374 15.08 4.84 18.70
N LEU A 375 14.68 4.16 17.62
CA LEU A 375 14.19 4.81 16.42
C LEU A 375 12.69 5.11 16.56
N ARG A 376 12.36 6.38 16.67
CA ARG A 376 10.97 6.85 16.81
C ARG A 376 10.00 6.23 15.83
N LEU A 377 10.35 6.16 14.56
CA LEU A 377 9.47 5.60 13.53
C LEU A 377 9.18 4.12 13.77
N ARG A 378 10.14 3.35 14.24
CA ARG A 378 9.91 1.94 14.62
C ARG A 378 9.05 1.81 15.87
N VAL A 379 9.20 2.72 16.84
CA VAL A 379 8.30 2.77 17.99
C VAL A 379 6.87 3.06 17.55
N LEU A 380 6.65 4.08 16.70
CA LEU A 380 5.33 4.42 16.17
C LEU A 380 4.73 3.28 15.36
N ASP A 381 5.54 2.61 14.55
CA ASP A 381 5.15 1.44 13.77
C ASP A 381 4.67 0.31 14.69
N THR A 382 5.46 -0.03 15.70
CA THR A 382 5.10 -1.06 16.68
C THR A 382 3.81 -0.70 17.43
N LEU A 383 3.65 0.56 17.88
CA LEU A 383 2.43 1.02 18.52
C LEU A 383 1.22 0.95 17.58
N SER A 384 1.40 1.27 16.31
CA SER A 384 0.35 1.16 15.30
C SER A 384 -0.06 -0.29 15.04
N GLY A 385 0.90 -1.22 15.01
CA GLY A 385 0.64 -2.64 14.91
C GLY A 385 -0.11 -3.20 16.11
N MET A 386 0.30 -2.80 17.31
CA MET A 386 -0.45 -3.14 18.54
C MET A 386 -1.89 -2.66 18.45
N GLU A 387 -2.11 -1.40 18.08
CA GLU A 387 -3.44 -0.83 17.93
C GLU A 387 -4.28 -1.56 16.86
N ALA A 388 -3.69 -1.91 15.74
CA ALA A 388 -4.38 -2.64 14.67
C ALA A 388 -4.90 -3.99 15.16
N VAL A 389 -4.15 -4.71 15.98
CA VAL A 389 -4.60 -5.98 16.57
C VAL A 389 -5.63 -5.74 17.67
N LEU A 390 -5.36 -4.82 18.60
CA LEU A 390 -6.29 -4.49 19.69
C LEU A 390 -7.63 -3.98 19.15
N GLY A 391 -7.62 -3.21 18.05
CA GLY A 391 -8.81 -2.68 17.39
C GLY A 391 -9.70 -3.73 16.71
N LYS A 392 -9.21 -4.98 16.57
CA LYS A 392 -10.04 -6.12 16.09
C LYS A 392 -11.01 -6.64 17.17
N PHE A 393 -10.85 -6.16 18.40
CA PHE A 393 -11.68 -6.52 19.55
C PHE A 393 -12.44 -5.29 20.08
N PRO A 394 -13.59 -5.49 20.73
CA PRO A 394 -14.24 -4.41 21.48
C PRO A 394 -13.30 -3.79 22.52
N ALA A 395 -13.27 -2.47 22.60
CA ALA A 395 -12.40 -1.78 23.54
C ALA A 395 -12.70 -2.13 25.00
N SER A 396 -13.97 -2.37 25.33
CA SER A 396 -14.42 -2.85 26.64
C SER A 396 -13.80 -4.20 27.01
N MET A 397 -13.74 -5.12 26.07
CA MET A 397 -13.13 -6.44 26.22
C MET A 397 -11.62 -6.32 26.52
N ILE A 398 -10.90 -5.53 25.73
CA ILE A 398 -9.47 -5.32 25.94
C ILE A 398 -9.20 -4.61 27.28
N ARG A 399 -9.99 -3.60 27.64
CA ARG A 399 -9.87 -2.96 28.97
C ARG A 399 -10.07 -3.95 30.10
N SER A 400 -11.04 -4.84 29.96
CA SER A 400 -11.27 -5.88 30.96
C SER A 400 -10.11 -6.86 31.04
N ALA A 401 -9.57 -7.31 29.90
CA ALA A 401 -8.40 -8.19 29.83
C ALA A 401 -7.15 -7.53 30.44
N PHE A 402 -6.97 -6.23 30.23
CA PHE A 402 -5.88 -5.43 30.79
C PHE A 402 -6.15 -4.95 32.23
N GLY A 403 -7.37 -5.06 32.69
CA GLY A 403 -7.79 -4.73 34.06
C GLY A 403 -7.29 -5.76 35.10
N GLY A 404 -7.62 -5.53 36.37
CA GLY A 404 -7.23 -6.41 37.47
C GLY A 404 -6.35 -5.69 38.49
N ARG A 405 -5.62 -6.47 39.33
CA ARG A 405 -4.83 -5.89 40.43
C ARG A 405 -3.56 -5.18 39.95
N GLY A 406 -2.95 -5.61 38.85
CA GLY A 406 -1.75 -4.97 38.30
C GLY A 406 -2.06 -4.08 37.10
N ARG A 407 -1.04 -3.37 36.64
CA ARG A 407 -1.09 -2.57 35.39
C ARG A 407 -0.62 -3.39 34.20
N THR A 408 -1.17 -3.11 33.03
CA THR A 408 -0.66 -3.66 31.79
C THR A 408 0.15 -2.60 31.05
N TYR A 409 1.33 -3.01 30.60
CA TYR A 409 2.26 -2.16 29.87
C TYR A 409 2.49 -2.71 28.47
N LEU A 410 2.38 -1.85 27.47
CA LEU A 410 2.76 -2.11 26.08
C LEU A 410 4.19 -1.60 25.88
N CYS A 411 5.09 -2.50 25.51
CA CYS A 411 6.52 -2.22 25.41
C CYS A 411 6.99 -2.43 23.96
N PRO A 412 7.05 -1.37 23.12
CA PRO A 412 7.69 -1.46 21.82
C PRO A 412 9.20 -1.64 22.00
N VAL A 413 9.77 -2.70 21.45
CA VAL A 413 11.18 -3.06 21.55
C VAL A 413 11.78 -3.31 20.17
N ARG A 414 13.11 -3.25 20.09
CA ARG A 414 13.84 -3.54 18.86
C ARG A 414 13.88 -5.03 18.55
N SER A 415 14.23 -5.84 19.54
CA SER A 415 14.27 -7.29 19.43
C SER A 415 13.96 -7.95 20.77
N ILE A 416 13.49 -9.19 20.68
CA ILE A 416 13.19 -10.06 21.82
C ILE A 416 13.92 -11.38 21.57
N ARG A 417 14.75 -11.80 22.52
CA ARG A 417 15.38 -13.12 22.50
C ARG A 417 15.02 -13.89 23.75
N VAL A 418 14.47 -15.06 23.58
CA VAL A 418 14.14 -15.99 24.66
C VAL A 418 14.99 -17.24 24.48
N GLU A 419 15.83 -17.56 25.47
CA GLU A 419 16.79 -18.69 25.37
C GLU A 419 17.65 -18.68 24.10
N GLY A 420 17.98 -17.47 23.61
CA GLY A 420 18.77 -17.26 22.39
C GLY A 420 17.98 -17.24 21.08
N ALA A 421 16.70 -17.63 21.08
CA ALA A 421 15.84 -17.59 19.90
C ALA A 421 15.09 -16.23 19.78
N GLU A 422 15.02 -15.68 18.58
CA GLU A 422 14.23 -14.45 18.33
C GLU A 422 12.74 -14.74 18.38
N GLN A 423 11.99 -13.85 19.06
CA GLN A 423 10.55 -13.91 19.21
C GLN A 423 9.91 -12.59 18.75
N PRO A 424 8.73 -12.61 18.11
CA PRO A 424 8.04 -11.39 17.72
C PRO A 424 7.43 -10.65 18.91
N SER A 425 7.10 -11.37 19.98
CA SER A 425 6.52 -10.80 21.21
C SER A 425 6.72 -11.71 22.41
N ILE A 426 6.53 -11.15 23.59
CA ILE A 426 6.46 -11.90 24.85
C ILE A 426 5.51 -11.19 25.82
N LEU A 427 4.72 -11.98 26.55
CA LEU A 427 3.97 -11.55 27.73
C LEU A 427 4.68 -12.06 28.98
N PHE A 428 4.99 -11.18 29.92
CA PHE A 428 5.59 -11.55 31.21
C PHE A 428 5.05 -10.72 32.37
N TRP A 429 5.25 -11.18 33.58
CA TRP A 429 4.80 -10.55 34.82
C TRP A 429 5.99 -10.14 35.68
N LYS A 430 5.85 -8.99 36.33
CA LYS A 430 6.72 -8.55 37.43
C LYS A 430 5.85 -8.11 38.59
N GLY A 431 5.75 -8.94 39.60
CA GLY A 431 4.73 -8.76 40.64
C GLY A 431 3.34 -8.96 40.06
N GLU A 432 2.46 -7.98 40.29
CA GLU A 432 1.12 -7.98 39.71
C GLU A 432 1.05 -7.32 38.31
N ASP A 433 2.11 -6.60 37.91
CA ASP A 433 2.17 -5.90 36.65
C ASP A 433 2.48 -6.83 35.46
N ARG A 434 1.84 -6.56 34.32
CA ARG A 434 1.95 -7.33 33.08
C ARG A 434 2.65 -6.50 32.00
N TYR A 435 3.56 -7.12 31.29
CA TYR A 435 4.36 -6.48 30.26
C TYR A 435 4.18 -7.24 28.96
N LEU A 436 3.61 -6.59 27.96
CA LEU A 436 3.45 -7.09 26.61
C LEU A 436 4.51 -6.40 25.74
N ALA A 437 5.65 -7.07 25.59
CA ALA A 437 6.73 -6.59 24.75
C ALA A 437 6.54 -7.10 23.31
N VAL A 438 6.69 -6.22 22.33
CA VAL A 438 6.52 -6.52 20.91
C VAL A 438 7.66 -5.89 20.13
N ALA A 439 8.31 -6.70 19.30
CA ALA A 439 9.33 -6.27 18.38
C ALA A 439 8.73 -5.85 17.03
N ALA A 440 9.30 -4.81 16.41
CA ALA A 440 8.96 -4.40 15.06
C ALA A 440 9.46 -5.46 14.06
N SER A 441 8.64 -6.44 13.77
CA SER A 441 8.98 -7.58 12.91
C SER A 441 7.92 -7.82 11.84
N ALA A 442 8.25 -8.68 10.86
CA ALA A 442 7.30 -9.13 9.83
C ALA A 442 6.07 -9.86 10.41
N GLN A 443 6.23 -10.46 11.58
CA GLN A 443 5.20 -11.25 12.27
C GLN A 443 4.55 -10.50 13.44
N MET A 444 4.64 -9.18 13.45
CA MET A 444 4.20 -8.35 14.59
C MET A 444 2.72 -8.57 14.95
N GLU A 445 1.81 -8.62 13.98
CA GLU A 445 0.39 -8.88 14.25
C GLU A 445 0.18 -10.23 14.94
N GLN A 446 0.81 -11.26 14.41
CA GLN A 446 0.75 -12.60 14.99
C GLN A 446 1.31 -12.57 16.41
N GLY A 447 2.48 -11.94 16.60
CA GLY A 447 3.11 -11.82 17.90
C GLY A 447 2.25 -11.09 18.92
N VAL A 448 1.64 -9.95 18.54
CA VAL A 448 0.71 -9.22 19.43
C VAL A 448 -0.46 -10.11 19.84
N LEU A 449 -1.05 -10.86 18.90
CA LEU A 449 -2.15 -11.76 19.18
C LEU A 449 -1.72 -12.90 20.10
N GLU A 450 -0.56 -13.53 19.84
CA GLU A 450 0.00 -14.60 20.67
C GLU A 450 0.27 -14.13 22.11
N ALA A 451 0.76 -12.91 22.29
CA ALA A 451 0.99 -12.34 23.61
C ALA A 451 -0.31 -11.86 24.31
N LEU A 452 -1.31 -11.42 23.55
CA LEU A 452 -2.62 -11.02 24.07
C LEU A 452 -3.50 -12.22 24.45
N PHE A 453 -3.43 -13.29 23.66
CA PHE A 453 -4.32 -14.45 23.78
C PHE A 453 -4.34 -15.07 25.18
N PRO A 454 -3.22 -15.29 25.88
CA PRO A 454 -3.25 -15.82 27.23
C PRO A 454 -4.08 -15.02 28.23
N LEU A 455 -4.16 -13.70 28.06
CA LEU A 455 -5.00 -12.84 28.90
C LEU A 455 -6.49 -13.04 28.60
N LEU A 456 -6.84 -13.22 27.33
CA LEU A 456 -8.21 -13.47 26.90
C LEU A 456 -8.67 -14.87 27.29
N ASP A 457 -7.84 -15.87 27.03
CA ASP A 457 -8.12 -17.29 27.29
C ASP A 457 -8.26 -17.56 28.79
N TRP A 458 -7.36 -17.01 29.60
CA TRP A 458 -7.39 -17.13 31.05
C TRP A 458 -8.70 -16.57 31.65
N GLN A 459 -9.16 -15.41 31.16
CA GLN A 459 -10.40 -14.80 31.64
C GLN A 459 -11.61 -15.70 31.35
N VAL A 460 -11.64 -16.38 30.20
CA VAL A 460 -12.71 -17.34 29.87
C VAL A 460 -12.62 -18.55 30.76
N LEU A 461 -11.44 -19.14 30.96
CA LEU A 461 -11.23 -20.31 31.77
C LEU A 461 -11.65 -20.12 33.24
N ILE A 462 -11.46 -18.93 33.80
CA ILE A 462 -11.87 -18.65 35.19
C ILE A 462 -13.31 -18.19 35.36
N SER A 463 -13.96 -17.76 34.27
CA SER A 463 -15.30 -17.13 34.34
C SER A 463 -16.41 -17.96 33.70
N SER A 464 -16.07 -19.05 32.99
CA SER A 464 -17.01 -19.78 32.16
C SER A 464 -16.53 -21.20 31.91
N ASP A 465 -17.45 -22.16 31.94
CA ASP A 465 -17.22 -23.57 31.57
C ASP A 465 -17.22 -23.77 30.05
N ALA A 466 -17.27 -22.69 29.26
CA ALA A 466 -17.40 -22.77 27.80
C ALA A 466 -16.24 -23.54 27.12
N PHE A 467 -15.08 -23.60 27.74
CA PHE A 467 -13.90 -24.26 27.20
C PHE A 467 -13.59 -25.63 27.82
N ASP A 468 -14.37 -26.10 28.81
CA ASP A 468 -14.13 -27.38 29.48
C ASP A 468 -14.24 -28.60 28.54
N THR A 469 -15.07 -28.48 27.51
CA THR A 469 -15.31 -29.53 26.52
C THR A 469 -14.62 -29.24 25.18
N TRP A 470 -13.61 -28.37 25.15
CA TRP A 470 -12.92 -28.03 23.90
C TRP A 470 -12.18 -29.27 23.34
N PRO A 471 -12.47 -29.67 22.07
CA PRO A 471 -11.86 -30.85 21.49
C PRO A 471 -10.41 -30.60 21.05
N GLY A 472 -9.53 -31.57 21.26
CA GLY A 472 -8.15 -31.56 20.75
C GLY A 472 -7.09 -31.82 21.82
N GLU A 473 -5.88 -32.18 21.40
CA GLU A 473 -4.75 -32.47 22.29
C GLU A 473 -4.13 -31.21 22.91
N ASN A 474 -4.21 -30.07 22.19
CA ASN A 474 -3.74 -28.77 22.70
C ASN A 474 -4.84 -27.71 22.56
N PRO A 475 -5.81 -27.68 23.48
CA PRO A 475 -6.98 -26.78 23.38
C PRO A 475 -6.63 -25.30 23.27
N ALA A 476 -5.63 -24.83 24.01
CA ALA A 476 -5.23 -23.42 23.99
C ALA A 476 -4.66 -23.01 22.62
N GLN A 477 -3.80 -23.85 22.06
CA GLN A 477 -3.21 -23.58 20.73
C GLN A 477 -4.29 -23.61 19.64
N ASP A 478 -5.22 -24.56 19.72
CA ASP A 478 -6.32 -24.66 18.75
C ASP A 478 -7.25 -23.42 18.81
N ARG A 479 -7.53 -22.91 20.01
CA ARG A 479 -8.32 -21.67 20.18
C ARG A 479 -7.57 -20.42 19.67
N LEU A 480 -6.26 -20.34 19.91
CA LEU A 480 -5.41 -19.26 19.38
C LEU A 480 -5.43 -19.26 17.85
N GLU A 481 -5.25 -20.43 17.24
CA GLU A 481 -5.25 -20.56 15.77
C GLU A 481 -6.62 -20.21 15.18
N LEU A 482 -7.70 -20.70 15.80
CA LEU A 482 -9.06 -20.33 15.40
C LEU A 482 -9.30 -18.84 15.49
N LEU A 483 -8.83 -18.20 16.58
CA LEU A 483 -8.95 -16.75 16.75
C LEU A 483 -8.14 -16.01 15.69
N ARG A 484 -6.94 -16.48 15.38
CA ARG A 484 -6.09 -15.94 14.33
C ARG A 484 -6.79 -15.95 12.97
N LEU A 485 -7.42 -17.06 12.62
CA LEU A 485 -8.19 -17.18 11.39
C LEU A 485 -9.42 -16.25 11.40
N ALA A 486 -10.11 -16.15 12.53
CA ALA A 486 -11.35 -15.38 12.65
C ALA A 486 -11.13 -13.86 12.53
N ILE A 487 -10.01 -13.33 13.00
CA ILE A 487 -9.70 -11.89 12.93
C ILE A 487 -9.08 -11.43 11.59
N GLN A 488 -8.71 -12.36 10.72
CA GLN A 488 -8.15 -12.04 9.41
C GLN A 488 -9.27 -11.78 8.39
N PRO A 489 -9.25 -10.65 7.68
CA PRO A 489 -10.20 -10.40 6.60
C PRO A 489 -9.98 -11.41 5.46
N GLY A 490 -11.07 -11.88 4.87
CA GLY A 490 -11.03 -12.83 3.75
C GLY A 490 -11.20 -14.30 4.11
N ASN A 491 -11.09 -14.69 5.38
CA ASN A 491 -11.21 -16.10 5.81
C ASN A 491 -12.68 -16.58 5.98
N ARG A 492 -13.64 -15.80 5.53
CA ARG A 492 -15.07 -16.14 5.66
C ARG A 492 -15.40 -17.53 5.10
N GLU A 493 -14.81 -17.90 3.98
CA GLU A 493 -15.08 -19.17 3.31
C GLU A 493 -14.61 -20.38 4.14
N LEU A 494 -13.55 -20.24 4.95
CA LEU A 494 -13.10 -21.31 5.84
C LEU A 494 -14.17 -21.65 6.88
N PHE A 495 -14.98 -20.69 7.29
CA PHE A 495 -16.05 -20.87 8.28
C PHE A 495 -17.37 -21.35 7.66
N LEU A 496 -17.37 -21.84 6.42
CA LEU A 496 -18.44 -22.66 5.85
C LEU A 496 -18.38 -24.10 6.37
N ASP A 497 -17.23 -24.54 6.88
CA ASP A 497 -17.07 -25.83 7.52
C ASP A 497 -17.82 -25.90 8.85
N ALA A 498 -18.63 -26.94 9.04
CA ALA A 498 -19.49 -27.08 10.21
C ALA A 498 -18.70 -27.24 11.52
N VAL A 499 -17.53 -27.86 11.48
CA VAL A 499 -16.68 -28.06 12.68
C VAL A 499 -16.08 -26.74 13.10
N LEU A 500 -15.50 -25.99 12.15
CA LEU A 500 -14.95 -24.65 12.41
C LEU A 500 -16.05 -23.68 12.86
N GLN A 501 -17.24 -23.74 12.27
CA GLN A 501 -18.40 -22.97 12.71
C GLN A 501 -18.77 -23.24 14.17
N ASN A 502 -18.81 -24.50 14.57
CA ASN A 502 -19.16 -24.87 15.95
C ASN A 502 -18.08 -24.41 16.94
N LYS A 503 -16.80 -24.63 16.62
CA LYS A 503 -15.68 -24.10 17.42
C LYS A 503 -15.75 -22.57 17.55
N LEU A 504 -16.02 -21.85 16.43
CA LEU A 504 -16.12 -20.40 16.45
C LEU A 504 -17.30 -19.91 17.30
N ARG A 505 -18.44 -20.61 17.29
CA ARG A 505 -19.58 -20.31 18.18
C ARG A 505 -19.20 -20.47 19.65
N THR A 506 -18.54 -21.57 19.99
CA THR A 506 -18.08 -21.83 21.37
C THR A 506 -17.09 -20.76 21.82
N LEU A 507 -16.09 -20.41 20.98
CA LEU A 507 -15.14 -19.35 21.25
C LEU A 507 -15.85 -18.01 21.47
N THR A 508 -16.81 -17.66 20.59
CA THR A 508 -17.60 -16.43 20.66
C THR A 508 -18.42 -16.36 21.94
N ALA A 509 -19.12 -17.45 22.28
CA ALA A 509 -19.94 -17.54 23.49
C ALA A 509 -19.07 -17.39 24.77
N GLY A 510 -17.91 -18.09 24.81
CA GLY A 510 -16.97 -17.99 25.92
C GLY A 510 -16.45 -16.57 26.13
N LEU A 511 -15.98 -15.92 25.06
CA LEU A 511 -15.49 -14.54 25.12
C LEU A 511 -16.61 -13.56 25.52
N ARG A 512 -17.81 -13.67 24.93
CA ARG A 512 -18.92 -12.80 25.28
C ARG A 512 -19.34 -12.94 26.74
N GLY A 513 -19.40 -14.18 27.25
CA GLY A 513 -19.74 -14.47 28.64
C GLY A 513 -18.69 -13.94 29.60
N ALA A 514 -17.43 -14.28 29.39
CA ALA A 514 -16.31 -13.91 30.26
C ALA A 514 -16.12 -12.38 30.39
N PHE A 515 -16.32 -11.66 29.29
CA PHE A 515 -16.16 -10.21 29.24
C PHE A 515 -17.48 -9.43 29.37
N SER A 516 -18.59 -10.11 29.62
CA SER A 516 -19.93 -9.51 29.76
C SER A 516 -20.25 -8.53 28.63
N LEU A 517 -19.93 -8.90 27.38
CA LEU A 517 -20.11 -8.02 26.24
C LEU A 517 -21.59 -7.75 25.94
N PRO A 518 -22.01 -6.47 25.89
CA PRO A 518 -23.38 -6.14 25.56
C PRO A 518 -23.72 -6.54 24.11
N PRO A 519 -24.97 -6.79 23.76
CA PRO A 519 -25.38 -7.17 22.41
C PRO A 519 -25.03 -6.14 21.31
N SER A 520 -24.87 -4.87 21.71
CA SER A 520 -24.45 -3.78 20.82
C SER A 520 -22.98 -3.86 20.40
N GLU A 521 -22.12 -4.46 21.23
CA GLU A 521 -20.71 -4.69 20.91
C GLU A 521 -20.56 -6.05 20.24
N LYS A 522 -20.19 -6.03 18.96
CA LYS A 522 -20.00 -7.24 18.16
C LYS A 522 -18.52 -7.56 18.01
N LEU A 523 -18.21 -8.86 18.10
CA LEU A 523 -16.91 -9.36 17.70
C LEU A 523 -16.83 -9.37 16.16
N LEU A 524 -15.66 -9.06 15.62
CA LEU A 524 -15.47 -8.90 14.16
C LEU A 524 -15.96 -10.11 13.35
N TRP A 525 -15.75 -11.31 13.85
CA TRP A 525 -16.08 -12.57 13.19
C TRP A 525 -17.52 -13.05 13.41
N GLU A 526 -18.36 -12.38 14.22
CA GLU A 526 -19.76 -12.75 14.38
C GLU A 526 -20.54 -12.72 13.06
N GLN A 527 -20.07 -11.93 12.12
CA GLN A 527 -20.61 -11.90 10.75
C GLN A 527 -20.41 -13.23 9.98
N TYR A 528 -19.47 -14.09 10.43
CA TYR A 528 -19.21 -15.41 9.84
C TYR A 528 -20.12 -16.49 10.44
N LEU A 529 -20.76 -16.21 11.58
CA LEU A 529 -21.68 -17.15 12.23
C LEU A 529 -23.03 -17.18 11.51
N TRP A 530 -23.34 -18.32 10.93
CA TRP A 530 -24.64 -18.51 10.29
C TRP A 530 -25.73 -18.57 11.36
N LYS A 531 -26.85 -17.88 11.11
CA LYS A 531 -28.08 -18.14 11.88
C LYS A 531 -28.51 -19.54 11.53
N GLN A 532 -28.62 -20.42 12.52
CA GLN A 532 -29.37 -21.67 12.36
C GLN A 532 -30.82 -21.24 12.10
N CYS A 533 -31.33 -21.55 10.88
CA CYS A 533 -32.76 -21.45 10.58
C CYS A 533 -33.51 -22.51 11.36
#